data_eb002f08311370a806b53e6b91866d9b
#
_entry.id   eb002f08311370a806b53e6b91866d9b
#
_cell.length_a   1.000
_cell.length_b   1.000
_cell.length_c   1.000
_cell.angle_alpha   90.00
_cell.angle_beta   90.00
_cell.angle_gamma   90.00
#
_symmetry.space_group_name_H-M   'P 1'
#
loop_
_entity.id
_entity.type
_entity.pdbx_description
1 polymer ?
#
loop_
_entity_poly.entity_id
_entity_poly.type
_entity_poly.pdbx_seq_one_letter_code
_entity_poly.pdbx_strand_id
1 'polypeptide(L)'
;MAAAQQLARVGHHIVVLEKNDRIGGLLRYGIPDFKMEKIHIDRRVKQMEEESVVFKTNQNVGENVKPDDLINEYDAVILAGGAEWPRDLPIPGRELDGVHFAMDFLPLQNKVVAGDKFEDQIMATNKHVVVIGGGDTGSDCVGTSNRHGAASISQFELMPQPPESENKLLAWPYWPLKMRTSSSHEEGCDRDWSIATKSFVDDGNGKVKELIASKVKWEDGKMKEIPGSEFKLKADLVLLAMGFISPQQKILDLFNVEKDQRGNAKADTEGESSYATSKNKVFAAGDMRRGQSLVVWAIREGRQCARSVDEFLMGKTTLPR
;
A
#
# COMPACT_ATOMS: atom_id res chain seq x y z
N MET A 1 -6.31 -13.78 -1.81
CA MET A 1 -7.67 -13.99 -2.36
C MET A 1 -7.65 -14.51 -3.80
N ALA A 2 -7.06 -13.84 -4.80
CA ALA A 2 -7.11 -14.28 -6.19
C ALA A 2 -6.51 -15.68 -6.42
N ALA A 3 -5.36 -15.98 -5.81
CA ALA A 3 -4.77 -17.32 -5.84
C ALA A 3 -5.65 -18.35 -5.12
N ALA A 4 -6.12 -18.02 -3.92
CA ALA A 4 -6.94 -18.90 -3.11
C ALA A 4 -8.20 -19.38 -3.84
N GLN A 5 -8.92 -18.47 -4.51
CA GLN A 5 -10.11 -18.81 -5.27
C GLN A 5 -9.80 -19.77 -6.43
N GLN A 6 -8.73 -19.53 -7.21
CA GLN A 6 -8.38 -20.38 -8.32
C GLN A 6 -8.01 -21.80 -7.86
N LEU A 7 -7.22 -21.90 -6.80
CA LEU A 7 -6.79 -23.20 -6.25
C LEU A 7 -7.96 -23.97 -5.62
N ALA A 8 -8.86 -23.30 -4.90
CA ALA A 8 -10.06 -23.95 -4.38
C ALA A 8 -10.95 -24.54 -5.49
N ARG A 9 -11.12 -23.82 -6.59
CA ARG A 9 -11.93 -24.26 -7.74
C ARG A 9 -11.39 -25.49 -8.48
N VAL A 10 -10.10 -25.76 -8.38
CA VAL A 10 -9.49 -26.99 -8.92
C VAL A 10 -9.32 -28.09 -7.89
N GLY A 11 -9.89 -27.90 -6.69
CA GLY A 11 -10.04 -28.96 -5.69
C GLY A 11 -8.98 -28.98 -4.58
N HIS A 12 -8.09 -27.98 -4.49
CA HIS A 12 -7.16 -27.89 -3.38
C HIS A 12 -7.83 -27.39 -2.10
N HIS A 13 -7.38 -27.90 -0.95
CA HIS A 13 -7.75 -27.37 0.36
C HIS A 13 -6.95 -26.09 0.65
N ILE A 14 -7.63 -24.96 0.80
CA ILE A 14 -6.98 -23.66 0.92
C ILE A 14 -7.24 -23.02 2.27
N VAL A 15 -6.16 -22.60 2.93
CA VAL A 15 -6.21 -21.77 4.12
C VAL A 15 -5.53 -20.43 3.81
N VAL A 16 -6.23 -19.33 4.09
CA VAL A 16 -5.71 -17.96 3.98
C VAL A 16 -5.48 -17.41 5.37
N LEU A 17 -4.24 -17.07 5.69
CA LEU A 17 -3.86 -16.41 6.93
C LEU A 17 -3.82 -14.90 6.72
N GLU A 18 -4.47 -14.14 7.59
CA GLU A 18 -4.47 -12.68 7.60
C GLU A 18 -4.03 -12.18 8.97
N LYS A 19 -3.04 -11.28 9.01
CA LYS A 19 -2.53 -10.72 10.28
C LYS A 19 -3.55 -9.83 11.01
N ASN A 20 -4.41 -9.16 10.23
CA ASN A 20 -5.44 -8.27 10.78
C ASN A 20 -6.72 -9.03 11.16
N ASP A 21 -7.63 -8.31 11.77
CA ASP A 21 -8.92 -8.81 12.24
C ASP A 21 -9.94 -9.10 11.12
N ARG A 22 -9.71 -8.60 9.91
CA ARG A 22 -10.60 -8.78 8.74
C ARG A 22 -9.82 -9.01 7.46
N ILE A 23 -10.39 -9.79 6.56
CA ILE A 23 -9.82 -10.08 5.25
C ILE A 23 -9.95 -8.89 4.30
N GLY A 24 -8.93 -8.66 3.46
CA GLY A 24 -9.01 -7.70 2.36
C GLY A 24 -7.77 -6.81 2.18
N GLY A 25 -6.82 -6.81 3.13
CA GLY A 25 -5.57 -6.04 3.03
C GLY A 25 -5.83 -4.55 2.76
N LEU A 26 -5.09 -3.96 1.82
CA LEU A 26 -5.23 -2.52 1.49
C LEU A 26 -6.61 -2.14 0.92
N LEU A 27 -7.34 -3.07 0.30
CA LEU A 27 -8.71 -2.79 -0.13
C LEU A 27 -9.65 -2.54 1.05
N ARG A 28 -9.40 -3.19 2.20
CA ARG A 28 -10.17 -3.00 3.42
C ARG A 28 -9.65 -1.85 4.28
N TYR A 29 -8.35 -1.80 4.50
CA TYR A 29 -7.74 -0.90 5.47
C TYR A 29 -7.15 0.37 4.87
N GLY A 30 -6.71 0.34 3.61
CA GLY A 30 -6.11 1.49 2.94
C GLY A 30 -7.13 2.36 2.22
N ILE A 31 -7.91 1.78 1.31
CA ILE A 31 -8.88 2.51 0.49
C ILE A 31 -10.08 2.91 1.34
N PRO A 32 -10.47 4.19 1.41
CA PRO A 32 -11.65 4.63 2.15
C PRO A 32 -12.97 4.10 1.57
N ASP A 33 -14.00 3.95 2.42
CA ASP A 33 -15.34 3.50 2.02
C ASP A 33 -15.98 4.38 0.95
N PHE A 34 -15.76 5.69 1.00
CA PHE A 34 -16.27 6.62 -0.02
C PHE A 34 -15.62 6.44 -1.41
N LYS A 35 -14.54 5.67 -1.53
CA LYS A 35 -13.93 5.24 -2.79
C LYS A 35 -14.35 3.83 -3.18
N MET A 36 -14.45 2.93 -2.20
CA MET A 36 -14.84 1.54 -2.41
C MET A 36 -15.50 0.98 -1.15
N GLU A 37 -16.80 0.76 -1.21
CA GLU A 37 -17.57 0.16 -0.13
C GLU A 37 -17.09 -1.27 0.19
N LYS A 38 -16.97 -1.59 1.46
CA LYS A 38 -16.40 -2.88 1.92
C LYS A 38 -17.33 -4.07 1.67
N ILE A 39 -18.62 -3.81 1.39
CA ILE A 39 -19.57 -4.85 1.00
C ILE A 39 -19.10 -5.68 -0.21
N HIS A 40 -18.33 -5.07 -1.12
CA HIS A 40 -17.76 -5.79 -2.26
C HIS A 40 -16.72 -6.83 -1.84
N ILE A 41 -15.94 -6.54 -0.79
CA ILE A 41 -14.98 -7.47 -0.21
C ILE A 41 -15.73 -8.56 0.53
N ASP A 42 -16.70 -8.20 1.38
CA ASP A 42 -17.47 -9.13 2.20
C ASP A 42 -18.21 -10.14 1.35
N ARG A 43 -18.86 -9.67 0.28
CA ARG A 43 -19.50 -10.56 -0.71
C ARG A 43 -18.51 -11.54 -1.33
N ARG A 44 -17.28 -11.07 -1.64
CA ARG A 44 -16.25 -11.93 -2.24
C ARG A 44 -15.70 -12.93 -1.26
N VAL A 45 -15.48 -12.53 -0.01
CA VAL A 45 -15.05 -13.44 1.06
C VAL A 45 -16.09 -14.54 1.27
N LYS A 46 -17.36 -14.16 1.45
CA LYS A 46 -18.46 -15.11 1.61
C LYS A 46 -18.54 -16.11 0.45
N GLN A 47 -18.45 -15.65 -0.79
CA GLN A 47 -18.42 -16.55 -1.96
C GLN A 47 -17.26 -17.54 -1.88
N MET A 48 -16.07 -17.09 -1.47
CA MET A 48 -14.89 -17.95 -1.37
C MET A 48 -15.02 -18.97 -0.23
N GLU A 49 -15.66 -18.59 0.89
CA GLU A 49 -16.01 -19.51 1.97
C GLU A 49 -16.98 -20.60 1.49
N GLU A 50 -17.98 -20.24 0.70
CA GLU A 50 -18.90 -21.18 0.03
C GLU A 50 -18.17 -22.07 -1.01
N GLU A 51 -17.06 -21.59 -1.58
CA GLU A 51 -16.12 -22.33 -2.44
C GLU A 51 -15.06 -23.11 -1.60
N SER A 52 -15.27 -23.28 -0.29
CA SER A 52 -14.43 -24.03 0.66
C SER A 52 -13.05 -23.42 0.97
N VAL A 53 -12.85 -22.13 0.77
CA VAL A 53 -11.66 -21.43 1.25
C VAL A 53 -11.81 -21.14 2.74
N VAL A 54 -10.83 -21.54 3.56
CA VAL A 54 -10.78 -21.26 4.98
C VAL A 54 -10.00 -19.98 5.24
N PHE A 55 -10.62 -18.99 5.87
CA PHE A 55 -9.96 -17.77 6.31
C PHE A 55 -9.66 -17.80 7.81
N LYS A 56 -8.45 -17.47 8.19
CA LYS A 56 -8.00 -17.32 9.58
C LYS A 56 -7.43 -15.94 9.78
N THR A 57 -8.14 -15.08 10.48
CA THR A 57 -7.71 -13.72 10.86
C THR A 57 -6.87 -13.73 12.14
N ASN A 58 -6.19 -12.61 12.44
CA ASN A 58 -5.28 -12.46 13.58
C ASN A 58 -4.15 -13.52 13.58
N GLN A 59 -3.72 -13.91 12.37
CA GLN A 59 -2.63 -14.87 12.17
C GLN A 59 -1.42 -14.15 11.57
N ASN A 60 -0.57 -13.61 12.43
CA ASN A 60 0.63 -12.88 12.02
C ASN A 60 1.84 -13.81 11.97
N VAL A 61 2.25 -14.15 10.76
CA VAL A 61 3.38 -15.05 10.53
C VAL A 61 4.69 -14.39 10.97
N GLY A 62 5.40 -15.06 11.85
CA GLY A 62 6.61 -14.54 12.50
C GLY A 62 6.36 -13.86 13.84
N GLU A 63 5.11 -13.86 14.32
CA GLU A 63 4.73 -13.45 15.67
C GLU A 63 3.98 -14.57 16.40
N ASN A 64 2.76 -14.87 15.98
CA ASN A 64 1.94 -15.93 16.58
C ASN A 64 1.79 -17.18 15.69
N VAL A 65 2.32 -17.16 14.46
CA VAL A 65 2.41 -18.31 13.57
C VAL A 65 3.86 -18.48 13.12
N LYS A 66 4.41 -19.69 13.27
CA LYS A 66 5.78 -19.99 12.87
C LYS A 66 5.84 -20.39 11.38
N PRO A 67 6.78 -19.84 10.60
CA PRO A 67 6.96 -20.22 9.19
C PRO A 67 7.23 -21.72 8.99
N ASP A 68 8.03 -22.34 9.87
CA ASP A 68 8.36 -23.75 9.76
C ASP A 68 7.13 -24.65 9.94
N ASP A 69 6.20 -24.27 10.81
CA ASP A 69 4.95 -25.02 10.99
C ASP A 69 4.16 -25.04 9.68
N LEU A 70 4.10 -23.89 8.97
CA LEU A 70 3.42 -23.78 7.67
C LEU A 70 4.10 -24.65 6.59
N ILE A 71 5.43 -24.65 6.52
CA ILE A 71 6.17 -25.45 5.55
C ILE A 71 5.97 -26.96 5.81
N ASN A 72 5.84 -27.35 7.08
CA ASN A 72 5.64 -28.76 7.45
C ASN A 72 4.17 -29.20 7.28
N GLU A 73 3.20 -28.32 7.55
CA GLU A 73 1.78 -28.64 7.52
C GLU A 73 1.20 -28.63 6.08
N TYR A 74 1.70 -27.71 5.22
CA TYR A 74 1.13 -27.51 3.89
C TYR A 74 2.07 -28.02 2.78
N ASP A 75 1.47 -28.47 1.67
CA ASP A 75 2.20 -28.92 0.48
C ASP A 75 2.77 -27.75 -0.33
N ALA A 76 2.17 -26.57 -0.22
CA ALA A 76 2.67 -25.32 -0.81
C ALA A 76 2.26 -24.10 0.03
N VAL A 77 3.09 -23.07 0.04
CA VAL A 77 2.87 -21.80 0.74
C VAL A 77 3.01 -20.65 -0.27
N ILE A 78 2.01 -19.77 -0.34
CA ILE A 78 2.06 -18.55 -1.20
C ILE A 78 2.24 -17.32 -0.32
N LEU A 79 3.36 -16.63 -0.48
CA LEU A 79 3.61 -15.34 0.15
C LEU A 79 2.92 -14.24 -0.67
N ALA A 80 1.87 -13.65 -0.12
CA ALA A 80 1.05 -12.61 -0.75
C ALA A 80 0.72 -11.47 0.23
N GLY A 81 1.61 -11.17 1.17
CA GLY A 81 1.44 -10.17 2.23
C GLY A 81 1.59 -8.71 1.77
N GLY A 82 1.75 -8.46 0.46
CA GLY A 82 1.86 -7.11 -0.08
C GLY A 82 3.24 -6.47 0.10
N ALA A 83 3.32 -5.16 -0.13
CA ALA A 83 4.49 -4.31 0.09
C ALA A 83 4.08 -3.18 1.04
N GLU A 84 4.31 -3.36 2.33
CA GLU A 84 3.82 -2.44 3.37
C GLU A 84 4.95 -1.67 4.08
N TRP A 85 6.21 -1.79 3.63
CA TRP A 85 7.30 -1.00 4.19
C TRP A 85 7.20 0.43 3.67
N PRO A 86 6.79 1.41 4.51
CA PRO A 86 6.53 2.77 4.04
C PRO A 86 7.82 3.50 3.69
N ARG A 87 7.75 4.38 2.70
CA ARG A 87 8.80 5.36 2.47
C ARG A 87 8.70 6.44 3.55
N ASP A 88 9.77 6.59 4.30
CA ASP A 88 9.86 7.62 5.34
C ASP A 88 10.52 8.90 4.81
N LEU A 89 10.39 9.98 5.57
CA LEU A 89 10.99 11.28 5.33
C LEU A 89 11.87 11.66 6.54
N PRO A 90 13.13 11.19 6.59
CA PRO A 90 14.01 11.38 7.75
C PRO A 90 14.61 12.80 7.76
N ILE A 91 13.80 13.79 8.09
CA ILE A 91 14.14 15.21 8.21
C ILE A 91 13.95 15.68 9.67
N PRO A 92 14.53 16.81 10.07
CA PRO A 92 14.35 17.35 11.42
C PRO A 92 12.87 17.52 11.78
N GLY A 93 12.48 17.06 12.98
CA GLY A 93 11.10 17.10 13.47
C GLY A 93 10.21 15.95 13.01
N ARG A 94 10.78 14.93 12.34
CA ARG A 94 10.02 13.73 11.92
C ARG A 94 9.35 12.99 13.08
N GLU A 95 9.96 13.06 14.24
CA GLU A 95 9.52 12.41 15.49
C GLU A 95 8.39 13.15 16.22
N LEU A 96 8.02 14.35 15.79
CA LEU A 96 6.99 15.15 16.46
C LEU A 96 5.60 14.47 16.37
N ASP A 97 4.83 14.58 17.46
CA ASP A 97 3.43 14.22 17.46
C ASP A 97 2.66 15.03 16.39
N GLY A 98 1.78 14.38 15.68
CA GLY A 98 1.08 14.95 14.51
C GLY A 98 1.77 14.69 13.17
N VAL A 99 2.94 14.02 13.12
CA VAL A 99 3.58 13.56 11.88
C VAL A 99 3.44 12.04 11.75
N HIS A 100 2.50 11.59 10.94
CA HIS A 100 2.11 10.17 10.81
C HIS A 100 2.27 9.65 9.39
N PHE A 101 2.44 8.34 9.23
CA PHE A 101 2.22 7.73 7.93
C PHE A 101 0.73 7.72 7.57
N ALA A 102 0.42 7.79 6.28
CA ALA A 102 -0.95 7.64 5.79
C ALA A 102 -1.61 6.33 6.29
N MET A 103 -0.80 5.27 6.44
CA MET A 103 -1.27 3.97 6.92
C MET A 103 -1.43 3.88 8.45
N ASP A 104 -1.14 4.91 9.20
CA ASP A 104 -1.58 5.05 10.59
C ASP A 104 -2.96 5.71 10.67
N PHE A 105 -3.26 6.59 9.71
CA PHE A 105 -4.48 7.40 9.66
C PHE A 105 -5.66 6.68 8.98
N LEU A 106 -5.45 6.17 7.76
CA LEU A 106 -6.52 5.58 6.94
C LEU A 106 -7.14 4.32 7.54
N PRO A 107 -6.36 3.34 8.07
CA PRO A 107 -6.94 2.13 8.66
C PRO A 107 -7.81 2.40 9.88
N LEU A 108 -7.45 3.35 10.73
CA LEU A 108 -8.26 3.74 11.89
C LEU A 108 -9.62 4.27 11.44
N GLN A 109 -9.65 5.16 10.45
CA GLN A 109 -10.91 5.68 9.92
C GLN A 109 -11.75 4.59 9.24
N ASN A 110 -11.15 3.69 8.48
CA ASN A 110 -11.87 2.59 7.85
C ASN A 110 -12.48 1.62 8.90
N LYS A 111 -11.77 1.37 9.99
CA LYS A 111 -12.29 0.60 11.11
C LYS A 111 -13.44 1.31 11.82
N VAL A 112 -13.35 2.62 12.04
CA VAL A 112 -14.45 3.41 12.64
C VAL A 112 -15.70 3.39 11.75
N VAL A 113 -15.55 3.54 10.43
CA VAL A 113 -16.66 3.41 9.48
C VAL A 113 -17.27 2.00 9.53
N ALA A 114 -16.46 0.97 9.80
CA ALA A 114 -16.94 -0.40 10.02
C ALA A 114 -17.59 -0.66 11.38
N GLY A 115 -17.67 0.35 12.26
CA GLY A 115 -18.35 0.29 13.57
C GLY A 115 -17.41 0.11 14.76
N ASP A 116 -16.10 0.04 14.57
CA ASP A 116 -15.13 -0.04 15.66
C ASP A 116 -15.00 1.32 16.37
N LYS A 117 -14.57 1.30 17.63
CA LYS A 117 -14.38 2.50 18.44
C LYS A 117 -12.94 2.57 18.92
N PHE A 118 -12.32 3.74 18.77
CA PHE A 118 -10.98 4.03 19.23
C PHE A 118 -10.97 5.33 20.02
N GLU A 119 -10.31 5.35 21.18
CA GLU A 119 -10.10 6.57 21.98
C GLU A 119 -9.00 7.45 21.36
N ASP A 120 -7.97 6.84 20.80
CA ASP A 120 -6.77 7.51 20.24
C ASP A 120 -6.80 7.60 18.71
N GLN A 121 -7.97 7.83 18.10
CA GLN A 121 -8.05 8.00 16.66
C GLN A 121 -7.34 9.28 16.21
N ILE A 122 -6.48 9.16 15.19
CA ILE A 122 -5.89 10.34 14.54
C ILE A 122 -7.00 11.10 13.82
N MET A 123 -7.32 12.32 14.27
CA MET A 123 -8.37 13.17 13.72
C MET A 123 -7.81 14.40 13.06
N ALA A 124 -8.39 14.78 11.93
CA ALA A 124 -8.07 16.02 11.19
C ALA A 124 -8.99 17.21 11.58
N THR A 125 -9.97 17.01 12.45
CA THR A 125 -10.98 18.01 12.82
C THR A 125 -10.35 19.32 13.30
N ASN A 126 -10.69 20.42 12.65
CA ASN A 126 -10.17 21.78 12.93
C ASN A 126 -8.64 21.92 12.83
N LYS A 127 -7.95 20.98 12.16
CA LYS A 127 -6.51 21.01 11.97
C LYS A 127 -6.15 21.52 10.57
N HIS A 128 -4.99 22.18 10.46
CA HIS A 128 -4.32 22.41 9.20
C HIS A 128 -3.55 21.16 8.81
N VAL A 129 -4.03 20.47 7.79
CA VAL A 129 -3.48 19.17 7.35
C VAL A 129 -2.55 19.36 6.16
N VAL A 130 -1.38 18.77 6.22
CA VAL A 130 -0.47 18.69 5.07
C VAL A 130 -0.27 17.23 4.69
N VAL A 131 -0.58 16.90 3.43
CA VAL A 131 -0.37 15.58 2.85
C VAL A 131 0.86 15.62 1.96
N ILE A 132 1.86 14.81 2.27
CA ILE A 132 3.10 14.72 1.48
C ILE A 132 3.02 13.48 0.59
N GLY A 133 2.86 13.70 -0.72
CA GLY A 133 2.70 12.69 -1.76
C GLY A 133 1.44 12.90 -2.60
N GLY A 134 1.59 12.87 -3.92
CA GLY A 134 0.53 13.18 -4.90
C GLY A 134 -0.22 11.97 -5.46
N GLY A 135 0.05 10.75 -4.95
CA GLY A 135 -0.58 9.50 -5.42
C GLY A 135 -1.98 9.26 -4.85
N ASP A 136 -2.52 8.07 -5.15
CA ASP A 136 -3.87 7.67 -4.71
C ASP A 136 -4.01 7.66 -3.18
N THR A 137 -2.99 7.19 -2.46
CA THR A 137 -2.97 7.23 -0.98
C THR A 137 -3.05 8.67 -0.44
N GLY A 138 -2.36 9.62 -1.11
CA GLY A 138 -2.46 11.04 -0.76
C GLY A 138 -3.88 11.58 -0.99
N SER A 139 -4.49 11.24 -2.11
CA SER A 139 -5.89 11.57 -2.41
C SER A 139 -6.86 10.99 -1.38
N ASP A 140 -6.62 9.78 -0.89
CA ASP A 140 -7.42 9.15 0.16
C ASP A 140 -7.28 9.88 1.51
N CYS A 141 -6.06 10.34 1.84
CA CYS A 141 -5.82 11.19 3.01
C CYS A 141 -6.55 12.54 2.89
N VAL A 142 -6.54 13.16 1.71
CA VAL A 142 -7.28 14.42 1.45
C VAL A 142 -8.78 14.22 1.69
N GLY A 143 -9.40 13.23 1.04
CA GLY A 143 -10.83 12.97 1.18
C GLY A 143 -11.25 12.58 2.61
N THR A 144 -10.41 11.85 3.31
CA THR A 144 -10.64 11.50 4.73
C THR A 144 -10.53 12.73 5.61
N SER A 145 -9.54 13.60 5.39
CA SER A 145 -9.36 14.84 6.14
C SER A 145 -10.52 15.83 5.94
N ASN A 146 -11.05 15.92 4.71
CA ASN A 146 -12.28 16.70 4.43
C ASN A 146 -13.46 16.20 5.27
N ARG A 147 -13.68 14.89 5.32
CA ARG A 147 -14.77 14.27 6.10
C ARG A 147 -14.59 14.41 7.60
N HIS A 148 -13.35 14.52 8.07
CA HIS A 148 -13.06 14.85 9.47
C HIS A 148 -13.30 16.35 9.81
N GLY A 149 -13.56 17.22 8.83
CA GLY A 149 -13.71 18.64 9.04
C GLY A 149 -12.40 19.37 9.32
N ALA A 150 -11.37 19.09 8.51
CA ALA A 150 -10.10 19.82 8.58
C ALA A 150 -10.30 21.34 8.32
N ALA A 151 -9.51 22.18 8.99
CA ALA A 151 -9.55 23.63 8.78
C ALA A 151 -8.97 24.04 7.43
N SER A 152 -7.94 23.35 6.96
CA SER A 152 -7.39 23.45 5.61
C SER A 152 -6.64 22.17 5.25
N ILE A 153 -6.52 21.90 3.96
CA ILE A 153 -5.75 20.75 3.47
C ILE A 153 -4.84 21.22 2.34
N SER A 154 -3.54 20.96 2.48
CA SER A 154 -2.56 21.19 1.43
C SER A 154 -1.91 19.85 1.06
N GLN A 155 -1.74 19.60 -0.23
CA GLN A 155 -1.07 18.38 -0.73
C GLN A 155 0.16 18.76 -1.56
N PHE A 156 1.32 18.23 -1.17
CA PHE A 156 2.59 18.49 -1.83
C PHE A 156 3.11 17.27 -2.55
N GLU A 157 3.57 17.49 -3.79
CA GLU A 157 4.25 16.48 -4.58
C GLU A 157 5.68 16.95 -4.90
N LEU A 158 6.66 16.06 -4.69
CA LEU A 158 8.06 16.33 -4.99
C LEU A 158 8.33 16.43 -6.48
N MET A 159 7.60 15.64 -7.27
CA MET A 159 7.75 15.61 -8.73
C MET A 159 7.06 16.82 -9.37
N PRO A 160 7.49 17.20 -10.60
CA PRO A 160 6.82 18.24 -11.36
C PRO A 160 5.36 17.90 -11.64
N GLN A 161 4.53 18.93 -11.80
CA GLN A 161 3.14 18.76 -12.18
C GLN A 161 3.04 17.94 -13.49
N PRO A 162 2.27 16.85 -13.48
CA PRO A 162 2.02 16.11 -14.72
C PRO A 162 1.29 16.97 -15.75
N PRO A 163 1.48 16.72 -17.06
CA PRO A 163 0.76 17.42 -18.09
C PRO A 163 -0.75 17.16 -18.02
N GLU A 164 -1.57 18.12 -18.40
CA GLU A 164 -3.03 18.00 -18.39
C GLU A 164 -3.53 16.90 -19.35
N SER A 165 -2.84 16.72 -20.48
CA SER A 165 -3.13 15.70 -21.47
C SER A 165 -2.01 14.68 -21.61
N GLU A 166 -2.39 13.44 -21.95
CA GLU A 166 -1.44 12.37 -22.18
C GLU A 166 -0.55 12.61 -23.39
N ASN A 167 0.76 12.48 -23.23
CA ASN A 167 1.68 12.33 -24.35
C ASN A 167 1.96 10.84 -24.61
N LYS A 168 1.26 10.25 -25.59
CA LYS A 168 1.38 8.84 -25.95
C LYS A 168 2.79 8.43 -26.35
N LEU A 169 3.58 9.31 -26.95
CA LEU A 169 4.94 9.04 -27.36
C LEU A 169 5.89 8.80 -26.16
N LEU A 170 5.57 9.37 -25.01
CA LEU A 170 6.35 9.20 -23.78
C LEU A 170 5.82 8.08 -22.87
N ALA A 171 4.55 7.72 -22.97
CA ALA A 171 3.90 6.84 -22.01
C ALA A 171 3.53 5.46 -22.55
N TRP A 172 3.21 5.34 -23.86
CA TRP A 172 2.80 4.07 -24.46
C TRP A 172 3.93 3.02 -24.47
N PRO A 173 3.69 1.75 -24.09
CA PRO A 173 2.41 1.12 -23.66
C PRO A 173 2.16 1.16 -22.16
N TYR A 174 2.85 2.00 -21.43
CA TYR A 174 2.73 2.11 -19.99
C TYR A 174 1.57 3.02 -19.57
N TRP A 175 1.39 3.15 -18.26
CA TRP A 175 0.35 3.99 -17.67
C TRP A 175 0.52 5.46 -18.07
N PRO A 176 -0.56 6.14 -18.53
CA PRO A 176 -0.46 7.52 -19.01
C PRO A 176 0.06 8.47 -17.94
N LEU A 177 1.10 9.23 -18.26
CA LEU A 177 1.58 10.34 -17.47
C LEU A 177 0.72 11.57 -17.78
N LYS A 178 -0.30 11.80 -16.95
CA LYS A 178 -1.17 12.97 -17.04
C LYS A 178 -1.67 13.40 -15.67
N MET A 179 -2.06 14.67 -15.57
CA MET A 179 -2.71 15.20 -14.37
C MET A 179 -3.98 14.41 -14.05
N ARG A 180 -4.11 14.04 -12.78
CA ARG A 180 -5.30 13.37 -12.27
C ARG A 180 -5.88 14.16 -11.12
N THR A 181 -7.16 14.40 -11.21
CA THR A 181 -7.96 14.97 -10.13
C THR A 181 -8.97 13.90 -9.71
N SER A 182 -8.99 13.54 -8.45
CA SER A 182 -9.99 12.65 -7.88
C SER A 182 -11.10 13.46 -7.23
N SER A 183 -12.25 12.82 -6.99
CA SER A 183 -13.34 13.42 -6.23
C SER A 183 -12.89 14.01 -4.88
N SER A 184 -11.92 13.37 -4.21
CA SER A 184 -11.36 13.88 -2.96
C SER A 184 -10.72 15.28 -3.09
N HIS A 185 -10.05 15.54 -4.22
CA HIS A 185 -9.46 16.85 -4.48
C HIS A 185 -10.53 17.91 -4.77
N GLU A 186 -11.64 17.51 -5.42
CA GLU A 186 -12.76 18.37 -5.74
C GLU A 186 -13.54 18.80 -4.47
N GLU A 187 -13.46 18.01 -3.40
CA GLU A 187 -14.03 18.35 -2.09
C GLU A 187 -13.31 19.51 -1.37
N GLY A 188 -12.09 19.83 -1.81
CA GLY A 188 -11.28 20.95 -1.28
C GLY A 188 -9.87 20.51 -0.88
N CYS A 189 -8.87 21.05 -1.59
CA CYS A 189 -7.45 20.83 -1.30
C CYS A 189 -6.60 21.78 -2.14
N ASP A 190 -5.66 22.46 -1.51
CA ASP A 190 -4.60 23.19 -2.21
C ASP A 190 -3.52 22.20 -2.63
N ARG A 191 -3.24 22.11 -3.94
CA ARG A 191 -2.24 21.19 -4.48
C ARG A 191 -1.07 21.97 -5.05
N ASP A 192 0.15 21.57 -4.69
CA ASP A 192 1.37 22.15 -5.28
C ASP A 192 2.39 21.03 -5.59
N TRP A 193 3.21 21.27 -6.61
CA TRP A 193 4.19 20.34 -7.16
C TRP A 193 5.58 20.94 -7.11
N SER A 194 6.58 20.08 -7.25
CA SER A 194 7.98 20.48 -7.14
C SER A 194 8.29 21.11 -5.78
N ILE A 195 7.73 20.55 -4.72
CA ILE A 195 7.90 20.99 -3.34
C ILE A 195 8.69 19.93 -2.56
N ALA A 196 9.80 20.34 -1.95
CA ALA A 196 10.57 19.53 -1.01
C ALA A 196 10.34 20.03 0.42
N THR A 197 9.88 19.14 1.29
CA THR A 197 9.77 19.43 2.74
C THR A 197 11.16 19.31 3.37
N LYS A 198 11.55 20.30 4.17
CA LYS A 198 12.88 20.41 4.78
C LYS A 198 12.89 20.04 6.26
N SER A 199 11.86 20.45 6.98
CA SER A 199 11.72 20.17 8.41
C SER A 199 10.31 20.38 8.90
N PHE A 200 10.01 19.79 10.04
CA PHE A 200 8.82 20.07 10.85
C PHE A 200 9.22 20.86 12.09
N VAL A 201 8.41 21.82 12.48
CA VAL A 201 8.70 22.76 13.58
C VAL A 201 7.86 22.40 14.79
N ASP A 202 8.50 22.22 15.93
CA ASP A 202 7.89 21.95 17.23
C ASP A 202 7.12 23.19 17.74
N ASP A 203 5.96 22.97 18.36
CA ASP A 203 5.20 23.98 19.10
C ASP A 203 5.82 24.32 20.46
N GLY A 204 6.83 23.58 20.89
CA GLY A 204 7.49 23.66 22.20
C GLY A 204 7.03 22.60 23.19
N ASN A 205 6.08 21.72 22.78
CA ASN A 205 5.55 20.63 23.59
C ASN A 205 5.64 19.27 22.87
N GLY A 206 6.48 19.17 21.83
CA GLY A 206 6.70 17.95 21.07
C GLY A 206 5.64 17.69 19.98
N LYS A 207 4.85 18.71 19.61
CA LYS A 207 3.85 18.60 18.52
C LYS A 207 4.24 19.45 17.32
N VAL A 208 3.91 18.98 16.14
CA VAL A 208 4.09 19.77 14.93
C VAL A 208 3.13 20.95 14.91
N LYS A 209 3.63 22.15 14.56
CA LYS A 209 2.83 23.36 14.36
C LYS A 209 3.00 23.98 12.97
N GLU A 210 4.12 23.69 12.32
CA GLU A 210 4.50 24.29 11.05
C GLU A 210 5.43 23.36 10.31
N LEU A 211 5.40 23.39 8.98
CA LEU A 211 6.45 22.77 8.17
C LEU A 211 7.22 23.84 7.39
N ILE A 212 8.49 23.58 7.11
CA ILE A 212 9.35 24.37 6.23
C ILE A 212 9.56 23.59 4.95
N ALA A 213 9.29 24.21 3.81
CA ALA A 213 9.47 23.62 2.48
C ALA A 213 10.12 24.59 1.50
N SER A 214 10.65 24.08 0.41
CA SER A 214 11.22 24.87 -0.67
C SER A 214 10.72 24.37 -2.03
N LYS A 215 10.69 25.24 -3.02
CA LYS A 215 10.49 24.84 -4.40
C LYS A 215 11.74 24.17 -4.95
N VAL A 216 11.54 23.16 -5.79
CA VAL A 216 12.64 22.42 -6.43
C VAL A 216 12.46 22.42 -7.94
N LYS A 217 13.56 22.21 -8.66
CA LYS A 217 13.57 21.93 -10.10
C LYS A 217 14.32 20.64 -10.36
N TRP A 218 13.95 19.97 -11.43
CA TRP A 218 14.59 18.74 -11.87
C TRP A 218 15.43 19.02 -13.12
N GLU A 219 16.73 18.84 -13.02
CA GLU A 219 17.70 19.00 -14.11
C GLU A 219 18.51 17.72 -14.23
N ASP A 220 18.54 17.12 -15.41
CA ASP A 220 19.27 15.87 -15.67
C ASP A 220 18.94 14.73 -14.68
N GLY A 221 17.66 14.62 -14.27
CA GLY A 221 17.19 13.62 -13.31
C GLY A 221 17.62 13.88 -11.87
N LYS A 222 18.23 15.03 -11.57
CA LYS A 222 18.62 15.44 -10.21
C LYS A 222 17.76 16.59 -9.72
N MET A 223 17.31 16.45 -8.50
CA MET A 223 16.57 17.50 -7.78
C MET A 223 17.55 18.59 -7.32
N LYS A 224 17.19 19.85 -7.55
CA LYS A 224 17.89 21.04 -7.06
C LYS A 224 16.91 21.99 -6.41
N GLU A 225 17.22 22.46 -5.22
CA GLU A 225 16.43 23.53 -4.58
C GLU A 225 16.56 24.83 -5.34
N ILE A 226 15.48 25.60 -5.38
CA ILE A 226 15.49 26.97 -5.94
C ILE A 226 15.87 27.92 -4.79
N PRO A 227 17.00 28.61 -4.86
CA PRO A 227 17.44 29.52 -3.80
C PRO A 227 16.40 30.62 -3.53
N GLY A 228 16.14 30.89 -2.24
CA GLY A 228 15.17 31.91 -1.81
C GLY A 228 13.71 31.53 -1.96
N SER A 229 13.39 30.28 -2.33
CA SER A 229 12.02 29.78 -2.47
C SER A 229 11.48 29.13 -1.19
N GLU A 230 12.23 29.16 -0.10
CA GLU A 230 11.82 28.59 1.17
C GLU A 230 10.58 29.32 1.72
N PHE A 231 9.61 28.55 2.19
CA PHE A 231 8.39 29.05 2.79
C PHE A 231 7.97 28.21 3.99
N LYS A 232 7.11 28.78 4.80
CA LYS A 232 6.52 28.12 5.97
C LYS A 232 5.04 27.95 5.78
N LEU A 233 4.51 26.82 6.24
CA LEU A 233 3.09 26.52 6.21
C LEU A 233 2.66 25.98 7.57
N LYS A 234 1.53 26.49 8.09
CA LYS A 234 0.94 25.96 9.31
C LYS A 234 0.51 24.51 9.09
N ALA A 235 0.87 23.63 10.03
CA ALA A 235 0.57 22.21 9.96
C ALA A 235 0.36 21.67 11.37
N ASP A 236 -0.87 21.29 11.68
CA ASP A 236 -1.23 20.64 12.95
C ASP A 236 -1.29 19.11 12.79
N LEU A 237 -1.30 18.62 11.54
CA LEU A 237 -1.27 17.22 11.17
C LEU A 237 -0.55 17.07 9.83
N VAL A 238 0.45 16.20 9.78
CA VAL A 238 1.18 15.85 8.56
C VAL A 238 0.99 14.38 8.26
N LEU A 239 0.58 14.06 7.03
CA LEU A 239 0.35 12.69 6.58
C LEU A 239 1.35 12.34 5.47
N LEU A 240 2.25 11.39 5.76
CA LEU A 240 3.25 10.91 4.82
C LEU A 240 2.61 9.84 3.91
N ALA A 241 2.29 10.22 2.68
CA ALA A 241 1.65 9.39 1.66
C ALA A 241 2.59 9.13 0.46
N MET A 242 3.88 8.90 0.73
CA MET A 242 4.93 8.79 -0.28
C MET A 242 5.10 7.38 -0.87
N GLY A 243 4.13 6.49 -0.64
CA GLY A 243 4.13 5.11 -1.11
C GLY A 243 5.01 4.18 -0.26
N PHE A 244 5.23 2.97 -0.79
CA PHE A 244 5.97 1.91 -0.12
C PHE A 244 7.29 1.63 -0.84
N ILE A 245 8.23 1.01 -0.15
CA ILE A 245 9.55 0.63 -0.68
C ILE A 245 9.55 -0.84 -1.09
N SER A 246 9.08 -1.71 -0.20
CA SER A 246 9.17 -3.16 -0.34
C SER A 246 8.18 -3.88 0.58
N PRO A 247 8.07 -5.22 0.50
CA PRO A 247 7.47 -6.03 1.55
C PRO A 247 8.17 -5.83 2.89
N GLN A 248 7.49 -6.22 3.97
CA GLN A 248 8.11 -6.35 5.29
C GLN A 248 9.25 -7.38 5.21
N GLN A 249 10.49 -6.93 5.40
CA GLN A 249 11.68 -7.75 5.20
C GLN A 249 11.71 -8.97 6.12
N LYS A 250 11.22 -8.82 7.35
CA LYS A 250 11.13 -9.88 8.36
C LYS A 250 10.47 -11.16 7.82
N ILE A 251 9.39 -11.03 7.03
CA ILE A 251 8.67 -12.21 6.51
C ILE A 251 9.53 -13.01 5.52
N LEU A 252 10.25 -12.31 4.63
CA LEU A 252 11.14 -12.95 3.65
C LEU A 252 12.33 -13.62 4.33
N ASP A 253 12.89 -12.98 5.37
CA ASP A 253 13.99 -13.51 6.16
C ASP A 253 13.56 -14.77 6.93
N LEU A 254 12.38 -14.77 7.53
CA LEU A 254 11.84 -15.91 8.26
C LEU A 254 11.58 -17.13 7.38
N PHE A 255 11.17 -16.94 6.12
CA PHE A 255 11.03 -18.01 5.14
C PHE A 255 12.35 -18.34 4.43
N ASN A 256 13.42 -17.58 4.69
CA ASN A 256 14.71 -17.73 4.02
C ASN A 256 14.62 -17.63 2.48
N VAL A 257 13.85 -16.67 2.01
CA VAL A 257 13.58 -16.38 0.59
C VAL A 257 14.58 -15.36 0.06
N GLU A 258 15.21 -15.64 -1.08
CA GLU A 258 16.05 -14.66 -1.78
C GLU A 258 15.25 -13.42 -2.17
N LYS A 259 15.91 -12.28 -2.08
CA LYS A 259 15.33 -10.96 -2.42
C LYS A 259 15.92 -10.45 -3.74
N ASP A 260 15.11 -9.70 -4.48
CA ASP A 260 15.59 -8.94 -5.62
C ASP A 260 16.35 -7.67 -5.16
N GLN A 261 16.88 -6.90 -6.11
CA GLN A 261 17.62 -5.65 -5.82
C GLN A 261 16.75 -4.58 -5.14
N ARG A 262 15.43 -4.71 -5.17
CA ARG A 262 14.46 -3.80 -4.58
C ARG A 262 13.94 -4.29 -3.22
N GLY A 263 14.40 -5.45 -2.74
CA GLY A 263 13.97 -6.06 -1.49
C GLY A 263 12.65 -6.83 -1.59
N ASN A 264 12.17 -7.16 -2.78
CA ASN A 264 10.99 -7.99 -2.98
C ASN A 264 11.38 -9.48 -3.00
N ALA A 265 10.42 -10.38 -2.80
CA ALA A 265 10.64 -11.80 -2.99
C ALA A 265 11.05 -12.09 -4.44
N LYS A 266 12.23 -12.69 -4.63
CA LYS A 266 12.73 -13.04 -5.96
C LYS A 266 12.01 -14.28 -6.46
N ALA A 267 11.21 -14.11 -7.53
CA ALA A 267 10.52 -15.19 -8.23
C ALA A 267 10.22 -14.72 -9.66
N ASP A 268 10.48 -15.57 -10.63
CA ASP A 268 10.22 -15.28 -12.04
C ASP A 268 8.74 -15.47 -12.38
N THR A 269 8.26 -14.81 -13.43
CA THR A 269 6.86 -14.92 -13.89
C THR A 269 6.70 -15.88 -15.07
N GLU A 270 7.80 -16.35 -15.64
CA GLU A 270 7.85 -17.20 -16.81
C GLU A 270 8.63 -18.50 -16.51
N GLY A 271 8.43 -19.51 -17.35
CA GLY A 271 9.12 -20.81 -17.23
C GLY A 271 8.38 -21.81 -16.31
N GLU A 272 8.98 -22.98 -16.16
CA GLU A 272 8.39 -24.13 -15.42
C GLU A 272 8.29 -23.85 -13.91
N SER A 273 9.18 -23.01 -13.36
CA SER A 273 9.20 -22.64 -11.94
C SER A 273 8.64 -21.23 -11.71
N SER A 274 7.73 -20.75 -12.57
CA SER A 274 7.14 -19.43 -12.41
C SER A 274 6.50 -19.26 -11.03
N TYR A 275 6.68 -18.08 -10.43
CA TYR A 275 6.25 -17.71 -9.08
C TYR A 275 6.89 -18.50 -7.92
N ALA A 276 7.71 -19.54 -8.20
CA ALA A 276 8.47 -20.23 -7.15
C ALA A 276 9.61 -19.33 -6.65
N THR A 277 9.84 -19.35 -5.33
CA THR A 277 10.96 -18.66 -4.70
C THR A 277 12.19 -19.57 -4.62
N SER A 278 13.28 -19.07 -4.04
CA SER A 278 14.47 -19.87 -3.72
C SER A 278 14.21 -20.98 -2.68
N LYS A 279 13.09 -20.91 -1.97
CA LYS A 279 12.68 -21.89 -0.95
C LYS A 279 11.68 -22.89 -1.54
N ASN A 280 12.02 -24.19 -1.43
CA ASN A 280 11.11 -25.24 -1.90
C ASN A 280 9.72 -25.14 -1.27
N LYS A 281 8.66 -25.40 -2.03
CA LYS A 281 7.24 -25.27 -1.68
C LYS A 281 6.76 -23.82 -1.43
N VAL A 282 7.64 -22.83 -1.48
CA VAL A 282 7.29 -21.43 -1.20
C VAL A 282 7.22 -20.63 -2.49
N PHE A 283 6.08 -20.01 -2.74
CA PHE A 283 5.78 -19.17 -3.90
C PHE A 283 5.54 -17.73 -3.45
N ALA A 284 5.66 -16.77 -4.38
CA ALA A 284 5.37 -15.37 -4.09
C ALA A 284 4.60 -14.72 -5.22
N ALA A 285 3.61 -13.88 -4.89
CA ALA A 285 2.77 -13.20 -5.88
C ALA A 285 2.33 -11.80 -5.41
N GLY A 286 1.93 -10.99 -6.39
CA GLY A 286 1.48 -9.62 -6.15
C GLY A 286 2.62 -8.71 -5.68
N ASP A 287 2.29 -7.73 -4.85
CA ASP A 287 3.27 -6.73 -4.42
C ASP A 287 4.42 -7.32 -3.58
N MET A 288 4.22 -8.48 -2.96
CA MET A 288 5.28 -9.24 -2.28
C MET A 288 6.45 -9.58 -3.23
N ARG A 289 6.14 -9.90 -4.47
CA ARG A 289 7.11 -10.24 -5.52
C ARG A 289 7.45 -9.05 -6.41
N ARG A 290 6.45 -8.27 -6.77
CA ARG A 290 6.54 -7.21 -7.78
C ARG A 290 7.00 -5.86 -7.21
N GLY A 291 6.81 -5.66 -5.91
CA GLY A 291 6.78 -4.35 -5.28
C GLY A 291 5.40 -3.70 -5.45
N GLN A 292 5.21 -2.54 -4.85
CA GLN A 292 3.94 -1.82 -4.90
C GLN A 292 3.43 -1.64 -6.33
N SER A 293 2.16 -1.94 -6.55
CA SER A 293 1.54 -1.91 -7.87
C SER A 293 0.02 -1.72 -7.80
N LEU A 294 -0.65 -1.86 -8.93
CA LEU A 294 -2.10 -1.76 -8.99
C LEU A 294 -2.76 -3.10 -8.60
N VAL A 295 -3.98 -3.02 -8.06
CA VAL A 295 -4.77 -4.20 -7.68
C VAL A 295 -4.99 -5.18 -8.84
N VAL A 296 -5.09 -4.69 -10.07
CA VAL A 296 -5.21 -5.53 -11.27
C VAL A 296 -4.00 -6.45 -11.46
N TRP A 297 -2.81 -5.97 -11.13
CA TRP A 297 -1.59 -6.79 -11.16
C TRP A 297 -1.56 -7.81 -10.04
N ALA A 298 -1.98 -7.45 -8.83
CA ALA A 298 -2.09 -8.38 -7.72
C ALA A 298 -3.09 -9.52 -8.03
N ILE A 299 -4.22 -9.21 -8.66
CA ILE A 299 -5.20 -10.22 -9.12
C ILE A 299 -4.58 -11.13 -10.19
N ARG A 300 -3.94 -10.54 -11.21
CA ARG A 300 -3.30 -11.30 -12.29
C ARG A 300 -2.23 -12.23 -11.75
N GLU A 301 -1.29 -11.72 -10.97
CA GLU A 301 -0.20 -12.53 -10.41
C GLU A 301 -0.71 -13.59 -9.46
N GLY A 302 -1.72 -13.28 -8.65
CA GLY A 302 -2.36 -14.29 -7.80
C GLY A 302 -2.94 -15.45 -8.60
N ARG A 303 -3.62 -15.17 -9.73
CA ARG A 303 -4.15 -16.22 -10.63
C ARG A 303 -3.05 -17.02 -11.32
N GLN A 304 -2.02 -16.36 -11.80
CA GLN A 304 -0.90 -17.02 -12.47
C GLN A 304 -0.08 -17.86 -11.48
N CYS A 305 0.14 -17.35 -10.26
CA CYS A 305 0.78 -18.11 -9.19
C CYS A 305 -0.04 -19.36 -8.82
N ALA A 306 -1.37 -19.25 -8.75
CA ALA A 306 -2.23 -20.40 -8.52
C ALA A 306 -2.02 -21.50 -9.56
N ARG A 307 -1.92 -21.11 -10.84
CA ARG A 307 -1.59 -22.06 -11.91
C ARG A 307 -0.27 -22.79 -11.65
N SER A 308 0.78 -22.04 -11.31
CA SER A 308 2.11 -22.61 -11.04
C SER A 308 2.12 -23.52 -9.82
N VAL A 309 1.36 -23.20 -8.78
CA VAL A 309 1.19 -24.04 -7.60
C VAL A 309 0.42 -25.33 -7.93
N ASP A 310 -0.67 -25.22 -8.71
CA ASP A 310 -1.44 -26.39 -9.14
C ASP A 310 -0.56 -27.33 -9.99
N GLU A 311 0.21 -26.78 -10.93
CA GLU A 311 1.15 -27.56 -11.76
C GLU A 311 2.26 -28.21 -10.91
N PHE A 312 2.78 -27.52 -9.90
CA PHE A 312 3.76 -28.06 -8.95
C PHE A 312 3.21 -29.23 -8.15
N LEU A 313 1.97 -29.14 -7.67
CA LEU A 313 1.34 -30.16 -6.84
C LEU A 313 0.83 -31.36 -7.65
N MET A 314 0.30 -31.12 -8.85
CA MET A 314 -0.40 -32.13 -9.65
C MET A 314 0.39 -32.61 -10.87
N GLY A 315 1.56 -32.00 -11.17
CA GLY A 315 2.33 -32.25 -12.39
C GLY A 315 1.72 -31.71 -13.68
N LYS A 316 0.49 -31.24 -13.65
CA LYS A 316 -0.25 -30.61 -14.74
C LYS A 316 -1.33 -29.70 -14.18
N THR A 317 -1.80 -28.73 -14.97
CA THR A 317 -2.85 -27.82 -14.56
C THR A 317 -3.85 -27.52 -15.67
N THR A 318 -5.11 -27.30 -15.32
CA THR A 318 -6.18 -26.81 -16.21
C THR A 318 -6.46 -25.32 -16.02
N LEU A 319 -5.80 -24.66 -15.06
CA LEU A 319 -5.97 -23.24 -14.82
C LEU A 319 -5.43 -22.41 -15.98
N PRO A 320 -6.12 -21.34 -16.41
CA PRO A 320 -5.68 -20.47 -17.48
C PRO A 320 -4.39 -19.72 -17.12
N ARG A 321 -3.64 -19.35 -18.15
CA ARG A 321 -2.42 -18.55 -18.03
C ARG A 321 -2.73 -17.04 -18.00
#